data_205acd681b0d4844a3549e67e09fb684
#
_entry.id   205acd681b0d4844a3549e67e09fb684
#
_cell.length_a   1.000
_cell.length_b   1.000
_cell.length_c   1.000
_cell.angle_alpha   90.00
_cell.angle_beta   90.00
_cell.angle_gamma   90.00
#
_symmetry.space_group_name_H-M   'P 1'
#
loop_
_entity.id
_entity.type
_entity.pdbx_description
1 polymer ?
#
loop_
_entity_poly.entity_id
_entity_poly.type
_entity_poly.pdbx_seq_one_letter_code
_entity_poly.pdbx_strand_id
1 'polypeptide(L)'
;MGLELISVVSYDGYKGGERPRSFSLTGRTVDIVEITTMHIEETKDERLRRRFFRANGSDGREYTLVEDVSTHAWYIASDRD
;
A
#
# COMPACT_ATOMS: atom_id res chain seq x y z
N MET A 1 10.03 8.95 -9.59
CA MET A 1 9.17 8.18 -8.69
C MET A 1 8.96 6.79 -9.26
N GLY A 2 9.12 5.77 -8.47
CA GLY A 2 8.93 4.41 -8.94
C GLY A 2 8.09 3.62 -7.98
N LEU A 3 7.60 2.49 -8.46
CA LEU A 3 6.87 1.54 -7.64
C LEU A 3 7.71 0.28 -7.54
N GLU A 4 7.79 -0.24 -6.34
CA GLU A 4 8.54 -1.47 -6.08
C GLU A 4 7.57 -2.48 -5.52
N LEU A 5 7.57 -3.68 -6.08
CA LEU A 5 6.67 -4.74 -5.65
C LEU A 5 7.07 -5.19 -4.25
N ILE A 6 6.08 -5.33 -3.38
CA ILE A 6 6.31 -5.76 -2.01
C ILE A 6 5.29 -6.81 -1.64
N SER A 7 5.54 -7.48 -0.53
CA SER A 7 4.58 -8.40 0.08
C SER A 7 3.91 -7.70 1.24
N VAL A 8 2.59 -7.79 1.29
CA VAL A 8 1.81 -7.11 2.31
C VAL A 8 0.94 -8.14 3.02
N VAL A 9 0.89 -8.05 4.34
CA VAL A 9 -0.07 -8.77 5.14
C VAL A 9 -1.21 -7.82 5.43
N SER A 10 -2.42 -8.23 5.16
CA SER A 10 -3.56 -7.35 5.33
C SER A 10 -4.57 -7.99 6.26
N TYR A 11 -5.46 -7.14 6.78
CA TYR A 11 -6.57 -7.61 7.59
C TYR A 11 -7.68 -8.12 6.70
N ASP A 12 -8.27 -9.24 7.10
CA ASP A 12 -9.43 -9.80 6.42
C ASP A 12 -10.70 -9.31 7.08
N GLY A 13 -11.79 -9.39 6.33
CA GLY A 13 -13.10 -9.18 6.89
C GLY A 13 -13.40 -7.76 7.30
N TYR A 14 -12.60 -6.84 6.89
CA TYR A 14 -12.83 -5.46 7.19
C TYR A 14 -13.81 -4.88 6.18
N LYS A 15 -14.76 -4.11 6.66
CA LYS A 15 -15.72 -3.50 5.76
C LYS A 15 -15.02 -2.56 4.82
N GLY A 16 -15.35 -2.65 3.54
CA GLY A 16 -14.77 -1.75 2.58
C GLY A 16 -13.46 -2.23 2.01
N GLY A 17 -13.04 -3.44 2.36
CA GLY A 17 -11.87 -4.03 1.76
C GLY A 17 -10.76 -4.25 2.77
N GLU A 18 -9.66 -4.75 2.27
CA GLU A 18 -8.52 -5.06 3.11
C GLU A 18 -7.74 -3.83 3.45
N ARG A 19 -7.16 -3.83 4.63
CA ARG A 19 -6.25 -2.77 5.05
C ARG A 19 -4.88 -3.38 5.26
N PRO A 20 -3.82 -2.72 4.82
CA PRO A 20 -2.49 -3.26 5.01
C PRO A 20 -2.12 -3.19 6.50
N ARG A 21 -1.51 -4.24 6.99
CA ARG A 21 -1.12 -4.35 8.37
C ARG A 21 0.39 -4.26 8.52
N SER A 22 1.11 -4.91 7.61
CA SER A 22 2.56 -4.88 7.61
C SER A 22 3.03 -5.20 6.21
N PHE A 23 4.28 -4.88 5.93
CA PHE A 23 4.84 -5.19 4.63
C PHE A 23 6.32 -5.54 4.78
N SER A 24 6.82 -6.26 3.78
CA SER A 24 8.24 -6.64 3.75
C SER A 24 8.98 -5.76 2.77
N LEU A 25 10.09 -5.22 3.22
CA LEU A 25 10.90 -4.33 2.41
C LEU A 25 12.36 -4.73 2.60
N THR A 26 13.00 -5.16 1.52
CA THR A 26 14.41 -5.52 1.51
C THR A 26 14.79 -6.38 2.72
N GLY A 27 14.06 -7.48 2.90
CA GLY A 27 14.41 -8.45 3.90
C GLY A 27 13.98 -8.13 5.31
N ARG A 28 13.22 -7.09 5.52
CA ARG A 28 12.73 -6.78 6.85
C ARG A 28 11.25 -6.46 6.78
N THR A 29 10.58 -6.63 7.90
CA THR A 29 9.15 -6.39 8.00
C THR A 29 8.91 -5.08 8.72
N VAL A 30 8.03 -4.27 8.18
CA VAL A 30 7.63 -3.01 8.79
C VAL A 30 6.16 -3.12 9.13
N ASP A 31 5.82 -2.92 10.40
CA ASP A 31 4.43 -2.89 10.82
C ASP A 31 3.86 -1.52 10.57
N ILE A 32 2.58 -1.49 10.22
CA ILE A 32 1.89 -0.23 9.98
C ILE A 32 1.25 0.19 11.28
N VAL A 33 1.67 1.34 11.78
CA VAL A 33 1.17 1.87 13.03
C VAL A 33 -0.12 2.65 12.80
N GLU A 34 -0.18 3.38 11.70
CA GLU A 34 -1.33 4.24 11.45
C GLU A 34 -1.44 4.48 9.95
N ILE A 35 -2.66 4.45 9.45
CA ILE A 35 -2.95 4.85 8.08
C ILE A 35 -3.55 6.25 8.16
N THR A 36 -2.86 7.22 7.58
CA THR A 36 -3.28 8.61 7.70
C THR A 36 -4.22 9.04 6.60
N THR A 37 -4.05 8.51 5.39
CA THR A 37 -4.98 8.81 4.31
C THR A 37 -5.10 7.60 3.40
N MET A 38 -6.20 7.58 2.67
CA MET A 38 -6.42 6.54 1.68
C MET A 38 -7.28 7.15 0.57
N HIS A 39 -6.92 6.88 -0.67
CA HIS A 39 -7.76 7.30 -1.79
C HIS A 39 -7.67 6.28 -2.91
N ILE A 40 -8.60 6.37 -3.82
CA ILE A 40 -8.70 5.45 -4.94
C ILE A 40 -8.53 6.23 -6.23
N GLU A 41 -7.74 5.67 -7.14
CA GLU A 41 -7.57 6.25 -8.46
C GLU A 41 -7.96 5.23 -9.50
N GLU A 42 -8.63 5.70 -10.54
CA GLU A 42 -9.03 4.86 -11.65
C GLU A 42 -8.56 5.49 -12.93
N THR A 43 -8.13 4.65 -13.87
CA THR A 43 -7.79 5.17 -15.19
C THR A 43 -9.05 5.37 -15.98
N LYS A 44 -8.95 6.14 -17.06
CA LYS A 44 -10.09 6.38 -17.93
C LYS A 44 -10.59 5.12 -18.58
N ASP A 45 -9.71 4.16 -18.78
CA ASP A 45 -10.12 2.90 -19.36
C ASP A 45 -10.87 2.05 -18.37
N GLU A 46 -10.84 2.43 -17.10
CA GLU A 46 -11.53 1.70 -16.04
C GLU A 46 -11.04 0.29 -15.88
N ARG A 47 -9.89 0.03 -16.45
CA ARG A 47 -9.28 -1.28 -16.30
C ARG A 47 -8.37 -1.33 -15.11
N LEU A 48 -7.86 -0.17 -14.70
CA LEU A 48 -6.92 -0.12 -13.60
C LEU A 48 -7.53 0.68 -12.48
N ARG A 49 -7.61 0.07 -11.33
CA ARG A 49 -8.06 0.73 -10.13
C ARG A 49 -6.99 0.49 -9.09
N ARG A 50 -6.53 1.55 -8.46
CA ARG A 50 -5.49 1.48 -7.44
C ARG A 50 -5.94 2.16 -6.19
N ARG A 51 -5.59 1.57 -5.06
CA ARG A 51 -5.83 2.19 -3.77
C ARG A 51 -4.50 2.65 -3.23
N PHE A 52 -4.46 3.89 -2.80
CA PHE A 52 -3.25 4.49 -2.26
C PHE A 52 -3.44 4.70 -0.77
N PHE A 53 -2.47 4.22 -0.01
CA PHE A 53 -2.49 4.36 1.45
C PHE A 53 -1.25 5.11 1.88
N ARG A 54 -1.45 6.13 2.71
CA ARG A 54 -0.34 6.80 3.34
C ARG A 54 -0.28 6.30 4.76
N ALA A 55 0.85 5.75 5.16
CA ALA A 55 0.94 5.02 6.40
C ALA A 55 2.24 5.34 7.13
N ASN A 56 2.15 5.31 8.46
CA ASN A 56 3.33 5.41 9.30
C ASN A 56 3.75 4.04 9.71
N GLY A 57 5.04 3.76 9.55
CA GLY A 57 5.59 2.47 9.90
C GLY A 57 6.15 2.46 11.30
N SER A 58 6.36 1.25 11.80
CA SER A 58 6.92 1.06 13.14
C SER A 58 8.37 1.54 13.22
N ASP A 59 8.99 1.76 12.08
CA ASP A 59 10.35 2.29 12.04
C ASP A 59 10.38 3.81 12.09
N GLY A 60 9.23 4.46 12.24
CA GLY A 60 9.16 5.90 12.31
C GLY A 60 9.14 6.60 10.98
N ARG A 61 9.02 5.85 9.90
CA ARG A 61 9.01 6.43 8.56
C ARG A 61 7.61 6.41 7.98
N GLU A 62 7.38 7.33 7.06
CA GLU A 62 6.11 7.38 6.35
C GLU A 62 6.27 6.71 4.99
N TYR A 63 5.27 5.94 4.63
CA TYR A 63 5.29 5.18 3.38
C TYR A 63 4.01 5.40 2.62
N THR A 64 4.12 5.32 1.30
CA THR A 64 2.95 5.29 0.43
C THR A 64 2.86 3.90 -0.16
N LEU A 65 1.78 3.21 0.13
CA LEU A 65 1.54 1.87 -0.36
C LEU A 65 0.44 1.92 -1.41
N VAL A 66 0.60 1.13 -2.45
CA VAL A 66 -0.33 1.12 -3.58
C VAL A 66 -0.77 -0.30 -3.81
N GLU A 67 -2.07 -0.50 -3.83
CA GLU A 67 -2.64 -1.81 -4.18
C GLU A 67 -3.28 -1.72 -5.55
N ASP A 68 -2.90 -2.64 -6.42
CA ASP A 68 -3.59 -2.80 -7.69
C ASP A 68 -4.78 -3.71 -7.41
N VAL A 69 -5.98 -3.14 -7.49
CA VAL A 69 -7.17 -3.87 -7.07
C VAL A 69 -7.44 -5.07 -7.95
N SER A 70 -7.10 -4.98 -9.24
CA SER A 70 -7.44 -6.05 -10.15
C SER A 70 -6.52 -7.26 -10.00
N THR A 71 -5.28 -7.06 -9.60
CA THR A 71 -4.33 -8.17 -9.46
C THR A 71 -4.02 -8.48 -8.02
N HIS A 72 -4.42 -7.60 -7.10
CA HIS A 72 -4.11 -7.72 -5.68
C HIS A 72 -2.62 -7.62 -5.39
N ALA A 73 -1.87 -7.06 -6.30
CA ALA A 73 -0.45 -6.81 -6.08
C ALA A 73 -0.28 -5.52 -5.30
N TRP A 74 0.75 -5.50 -4.46
CA TRP A 74 1.05 -4.33 -3.65
C TRP A 74 2.40 -3.78 -4.03
N TYR A 75 2.50 -2.47 -3.96
CA TYR A 75 3.72 -1.76 -4.29
C TYR A 75 3.99 -0.70 -3.25
N ILE A 76 5.26 -0.38 -3.08
CA ILE A 76 5.65 0.78 -2.29
C ILE A 76 6.11 1.86 -3.25
N ALA A 77 5.62 3.06 -3.03
CA ALA A 77 6.01 4.18 -3.88
C ALA A 77 7.22 4.86 -3.29
N SER A 78 8.19 5.09 -4.13
CA SER A 78 9.41 5.78 -3.71
C SER A 78 9.31 7.22 -4.11
N ASP A 79 9.43 8.13 -3.14
CA ASP A 79 9.50 9.55 -3.46
C ASP A 79 10.91 10.04 -3.44
N ARG A 80 11.85 9.17 -3.44
CA ARG A 80 13.22 9.60 -3.58
C ARG A 80 13.53 9.78 -5.03
N ASP A 81 14.22 10.75 -5.33
CA ASP A 81 14.57 11.02 -6.72
C ASP A 81 15.97 10.62 -7.03
#